data_78979c553c965002a47ae31cad974696
#
_entry.id   78979c553c965002a47ae31cad974696
#
_cell.length_a   1.000
_cell.length_b   1.000
_cell.length_c   1.000
_cell.angle_alpha   90.00
_cell.angle_beta   90.00
_cell.angle_gamma   90.00
#
_symmetry.space_group_name_H-M   'P 1'
#
loop_
_entity.id
_entity.type
_entity.pdbx_description
1 polymer ?
#
loop_
_entity_poly.entity_id
_entity_poly.type
_entity_poly.pdbx_seq_one_letter_code
_entity_poly.pdbx_strand_id
1 'polypeptide(L)'
;MRRLGRTVITDVITDGERVTGAVGFHSQSGVPVFIKARAVLLATNTGGWKPSYHQNTPASEGVSIAWNAGCAMRNFEFWKVWNVPVDFAWEGQTGLLPKGARFLNAKGEDFMKKYSPKFGAKADPHYNTRGMVHEVRAGNGPIRFDCSQMKPEDVETMRPRAGWMGLNDKKLRELGIDFFGQELEWMPQVRHTYGGIVADLDGSTAIKGLYAAGLARNPDPGVYMGGWATCITATTGYSAGEAAAQFVQGHDAVAFDEAYAASRLEAFTGYLGRDGIAPKDVISDMREVMSAPDIALMKTGKGLSRGLDRVEEIRAEVLPHLGARDPHELAKLFEATSTVLLTELCLNAALMRKESRAGHYREDYPERDNEHWLKWIEQKQVDGKREVHTVPVPLNDYPIKPYRYYMDNFSWPTPPKAV
;
A
#
# COMPACT_ATOMS: atom_id res chain seq x y z
N MET A 1 -7.72 7.31 -28.61
CA MET A 1 -6.92 7.47 -27.37
C MET A 1 -5.45 7.40 -27.71
N ARG A 2 -4.62 8.37 -27.26
CA ARG A 2 -3.17 8.39 -27.41
C ARG A 2 -2.53 7.77 -26.16
N ARG A 3 -1.54 6.90 -26.32
CA ARG A 3 -0.75 6.33 -25.22
C ARG A 3 0.66 6.92 -25.24
N LEU A 4 1.13 7.38 -24.10
CA LEU A 4 2.49 7.86 -23.90
C LEU A 4 3.22 6.79 -23.04
N GLY A 5 3.84 5.83 -23.69
CA GLY A 5 4.63 4.80 -23.01
C GLY A 5 5.90 5.39 -22.41
N ARG A 6 6.43 4.79 -21.33
CA ARG A 6 7.69 5.18 -20.68
C ARG A 6 7.74 6.64 -20.25
N THR A 7 6.58 7.21 -19.91
CA THR A 7 6.46 8.57 -19.41
C THR A 7 6.16 8.52 -17.92
N VAL A 8 7.00 9.18 -17.14
CA VAL A 8 6.82 9.39 -15.71
C VAL A 8 6.21 10.76 -15.52
N ILE A 9 5.03 10.84 -14.95
CA ILE A 9 4.42 12.10 -14.52
C ILE A 9 4.86 12.38 -13.11
N THR A 10 5.36 13.58 -12.85
CA THR A 10 5.87 14.00 -11.54
C THR A 10 4.92 14.93 -10.81
N ASP A 11 4.20 15.76 -11.55
CA ASP A 11 3.30 16.76 -10.98
C ASP A 11 2.05 16.97 -11.82
N VAL A 12 0.96 17.31 -11.15
CA VAL A 12 -0.21 17.95 -11.74
C VAL A 12 -0.04 19.46 -11.61
N ILE A 13 -0.31 20.18 -12.70
CA ILE A 13 -0.19 21.63 -12.75
C ILE A 13 -1.58 22.24 -12.57
N THR A 14 -1.67 23.25 -11.71
CA THR A 14 -2.90 23.98 -11.40
C THR A 14 -2.69 25.49 -11.51
N ASP A 15 -3.76 26.24 -11.67
CA ASP A 15 -3.76 27.71 -11.57
C ASP A 15 -4.04 28.22 -10.15
N GLY A 16 -4.00 27.32 -9.15
CA GLY A 16 -4.37 27.57 -7.75
C GLY A 16 -5.76 27.05 -7.38
N GLU A 17 -6.69 26.92 -8.33
CA GLU A 17 -8.04 26.40 -8.11
C GLU A 17 -8.32 25.10 -8.87
N ARG A 18 -7.85 25.01 -10.11
CA ARG A 18 -8.15 23.89 -11.00
C ARG A 18 -6.95 23.40 -11.80
N VAL A 19 -7.07 22.18 -12.28
CA VAL A 19 -6.06 21.56 -13.14
C VAL A 19 -5.95 22.29 -14.48
N THR A 20 -4.71 22.53 -14.90
CA THR A 20 -4.36 23.04 -16.24
C THR A 20 -3.56 22.02 -17.04
N GLY A 21 -3.00 21.00 -16.39
CA GLY A 21 -2.25 19.95 -17.04
C GLY A 21 -1.42 19.10 -16.10
N ALA A 22 -0.40 18.48 -16.68
CA ALA A 22 0.58 17.66 -15.95
C ALA A 22 1.96 17.80 -16.59
N VAL A 23 3.00 17.51 -15.83
CA VAL A 23 4.39 17.53 -16.28
C VAL A 23 5.13 16.27 -15.84
N GLY A 24 6.13 15.91 -16.60
CA GLY A 24 6.97 14.75 -16.31
C GLY A 24 8.09 14.61 -17.34
N PHE A 25 8.63 13.41 -17.47
CA PHE A 25 9.72 13.14 -18.40
C PHE A 25 9.64 11.72 -18.97
N HIS A 26 10.31 11.51 -20.09
CA HIS A 26 10.43 10.18 -20.68
C HIS A 26 11.55 9.40 -20.01
N SER A 27 11.24 8.23 -19.41
CA SER A 27 12.13 7.47 -18.52
C SER A 27 13.37 6.84 -19.18
N GLN A 28 13.49 6.88 -20.51
CA GLN A 28 14.70 6.43 -21.21
C GLN A 28 15.56 7.58 -21.72
N SER A 29 14.95 8.68 -22.18
CA SER A 29 15.68 9.77 -22.80
C SER A 29 15.82 11.01 -21.91
N GLY A 30 15.06 11.09 -20.81
CA GLY A 30 15.03 12.26 -19.95
C GLY A 30 14.27 13.47 -20.55
N VAL A 31 13.74 13.33 -21.77
CA VAL A 31 13.04 14.46 -22.45
C VAL A 31 11.83 14.89 -21.64
N PRO A 32 11.70 16.19 -21.33
CA PRO A 32 10.53 16.76 -20.66
C PRO A 32 9.24 16.50 -21.43
N VAL A 33 8.16 16.25 -20.67
CA VAL A 33 6.82 16.04 -21.22
C VAL A 33 5.86 17.00 -20.54
N PHE A 34 5.22 17.87 -21.33
CA PHE A 34 4.20 18.82 -20.88
C PHE A 34 2.86 18.42 -21.48
N ILE A 35 1.85 18.24 -20.63
CA ILE A 35 0.52 17.80 -21.04
C ILE A 35 -0.48 18.88 -20.62
N LYS A 36 -1.04 19.58 -21.59
CA LYS A 36 -2.15 20.53 -21.34
C LYS A 36 -3.46 19.75 -21.27
N ALA A 37 -4.19 19.90 -20.16
CA ALA A 37 -5.42 19.15 -19.94
C ALA A 37 -6.41 19.96 -19.08
N ARG A 38 -7.70 19.86 -19.39
CA ARG A 38 -8.79 20.45 -18.59
C ARG A 38 -9.15 19.60 -17.39
N ALA A 39 -8.85 18.30 -17.42
CA ALA A 39 -9.02 17.38 -16.31
C ALA A 39 -7.89 16.34 -16.30
N VAL A 40 -7.52 15.88 -15.12
CA VAL A 40 -6.57 14.79 -14.88
C VAL A 40 -7.21 13.75 -14.00
N LEU A 41 -7.13 12.48 -14.38
CA LEU A 41 -7.58 11.33 -13.58
C LEU A 41 -6.38 10.53 -13.10
N LEU A 42 -6.17 10.47 -11.80
CA LEU A 42 -5.15 9.62 -11.16
C LEU A 42 -5.69 8.20 -10.98
N ALA A 43 -5.17 7.27 -11.76
CA ALA A 43 -5.47 5.83 -11.69
C ALA A 43 -4.16 5.03 -11.50
N THR A 44 -3.29 5.53 -10.63
CA THR A 44 -1.89 5.14 -10.46
C THR A 44 -1.68 3.94 -9.54
N ASN A 45 -2.75 3.24 -9.15
CA ASN A 45 -2.72 2.20 -8.14
C ASN A 45 -2.45 2.75 -6.73
N THR A 46 -2.25 1.86 -5.75
CA THR A 46 -1.92 2.21 -4.36
C THR A 46 -0.42 2.41 -4.17
N GLY A 47 0.00 2.89 -3.00
CA GLY A 47 1.40 2.96 -2.62
C GLY A 47 1.92 1.70 -1.93
N GLY A 48 3.21 1.40 -2.10
CA GLY A 48 3.84 0.25 -1.47
C GLY A 48 5.36 0.36 -1.37
N TRP A 49 5.98 -0.65 -0.77
CA TRP A 49 7.41 -0.66 -0.42
C TRP A 49 8.24 -1.67 -1.24
N LYS A 50 7.70 -2.17 -2.36
CA LYS A 50 8.37 -3.14 -3.25
C LYS A 50 8.97 -4.33 -2.47
N PRO A 51 8.17 -5.09 -1.73
CA PRO A 51 8.66 -6.11 -0.82
C PRO A 51 9.39 -7.26 -1.53
N SER A 52 9.07 -7.54 -2.78
CA SER A 52 9.79 -8.51 -3.58
C SER A 52 9.99 -8.02 -5.01
N TYR A 53 11.07 -8.46 -5.64
CA TYR A 53 11.45 -8.02 -6.99
C TYR A 53 10.51 -8.50 -8.10
N HIS A 54 9.72 -9.55 -7.87
CA HIS A 54 8.71 -10.03 -8.80
C HIS A 54 7.37 -9.33 -8.68
N GLN A 55 7.15 -8.62 -7.60
CA GLN A 55 5.91 -7.89 -7.37
C GLN A 55 6.14 -6.43 -7.67
N ASN A 56 5.73 -6.02 -8.85
CA ASN A 56 5.82 -4.63 -9.27
C ASN A 56 4.71 -3.81 -8.59
N THR A 57 4.82 -3.62 -7.27
CA THR A 57 3.97 -2.68 -6.55
C THR A 57 4.51 -1.27 -6.79
N PRO A 58 3.63 -0.30 -7.06
CA PRO A 58 4.01 1.11 -7.17
C PRO A 58 4.65 1.62 -5.88
N ALA A 59 5.46 2.65 -6.00
CA ALA A 59 6.11 3.31 -4.86
C ALA A 59 5.40 4.61 -4.46
N SER A 60 4.10 4.73 -4.72
CA SER A 60 3.24 5.86 -4.30
C SER A 60 3.35 7.14 -5.12
N GLU A 61 3.84 7.08 -6.33
CA GLU A 61 3.99 8.27 -7.19
C GLU A 61 2.68 9.05 -7.31
N GLY A 62 1.55 8.36 -7.49
CA GLY A 62 0.24 9.02 -7.57
C GLY A 62 -0.21 9.67 -6.26
N VAL A 63 0.18 9.11 -5.11
CA VAL A 63 -0.03 9.74 -3.80
C VAL A 63 0.80 11.01 -3.69
N SER A 64 2.07 10.97 -4.10
CA SER A 64 2.95 12.15 -4.10
C SER A 64 2.44 13.25 -5.02
N ILE A 65 2.00 12.90 -6.23
CA ILE A 65 1.42 13.87 -7.18
C ILE A 65 0.19 14.56 -6.58
N ALA A 66 -0.73 13.78 -6.00
CA ALA A 66 -1.95 14.33 -5.39
C ALA A 66 -1.65 15.15 -4.13
N TRP A 67 -0.70 14.69 -3.29
CA TRP A 67 -0.24 15.41 -2.11
C TRP A 67 0.36 16.77 -2.46
N ASN A 68 1.23 16.80 -3.46
CA ASN A 68 1.86 18.02 -3.96
C ASN A 68 0.85 18.98 -4.60
N ALA A 69 -0.23 18.45 -5.18
CA ALA A 69 -1.35 19.25 -5.69
C ALA A 69 -2.27 19.80 -4.57
N GLY A 70 -2.09 19.38 -3.31
CA GLY A 70 -2.88 19.84 -2.18
C GLY A 70 -4.07 18.95 -1.82
N CYS A 71 -4.17 17.74 -2.37
CA CYS A 71 -5.20 16.78 -1.99
C CYS A 71 -4.99 16.24 -0.58
N ALA A 72 -6.08 16.00 0.13
CA ALA A 72 -6.05 15.25 1.38
C ALA A 72 -5.88 13.75 1.13
N MET A 73 -5.23 13.07 2.07
CA MET A 73 -4.99 11.64 2.11
C MET A 73 -5.75 11.00 3.26
N ARG A 74 -6.30 9.78 3.10
CA ARG A 74 -7.15 9.12 4.10
C ARG A 74 -6.73 7.68 4.35
N ASN A 75 -6.88 7.18 5.59
CA ASN A 75 -6.77 5.78 6.00
C ASN A 75 -5.37 5.16 5.84
N PHE A 76 -4.31 5.94 5.95
CA PHE A 76 -2.94 5.45 5.82
C PHE A 76 -2.46 4.60 7.01
N GLU A 77 -3.15 4.56 8.11
CA GLU A 77 -2.90 3.64 9.24
C GLU A 77 -3.19 2.18 8.90
N PHE A 78 -3.91 1.91 7.80
CA PHE A 78 -4.19 0.59 7.31
C PHE A 78 -3.24 0.24 6.16
N TRP A 79 -2.50 -0.86 6.31
CA TRP A 79 -1.66 -1.42 5.25
C TRP A 79 -1.74 -2.93 5.23
N LYS A 80 -1.48 -3.48 4.05
CA LYS A 80 -1.51 -4.91 3.83
C LYS A 80 -0.20 -5.54 4.26
N VAL A 81 -0.30 -6.47 5.19
CA VAL A 81 0.75 -7.42 5.48
C VAL A 81 0.30 -8.80 4.99
N TRP A 82 1.16 -9.45 4.25
CA TRP A 82 0.86 -10.73 3.62
C TRP A 82 1.87 -11.76 4.05
N ASN A 83 1.45 -13.00 4.18
CA ASN A 83 2.34 -14.12 4.42
C ASN A 83 2.86 -14.66 3.09
N VAL A 84 4.17 -14.74 2.97
CA VAL A 84 4.88 -15.11 1.75
C VAL A 84 6.02 -16.08 2.06
N PRO A 85 6.49 -16.87 1.08
CA PRO A 85 7.72 -17.66 1.24
C PRO A 85 8.92 -16.76 1.58
N VAL A 86 9.86 -17.30 2.36
CA VAL A 86 11.10 -16.58 2.71
C VAL A 86 12.05 -16.48 1.53
N ASP A 87 12.19 -17.55 0.76
CA ASP A 87 13.26 -17.69 -0.24
C ASP A 87 12.89 -17.19 -1.63
N PHE A 88 11.61 -16.94 -1.91
CA PHE A 88 11.16 -16.52 -3.24
C PHE A 88 9.85 -15.72 -3.21
N ALA A 89 9.63 -14.94 -4.26
CA ALA A 89 8.38 -14.18 -4.42
C ALA A 89 7.26 -15.05 -4.95
N TRP A 90 6.21 -15.24 -4.14
CA TRP A 90 5.05 -16.02 -4.53
C TRP A 90 3.78 -15.55 -3.81
N GLU A 91 2.66 -15.61 -4.50
CA GLU A 91 1.31 -15.43 -3.95
C GLU A 91 0.32 -16.44 -4.53
N GLY A 92 -0.72 -16.77 -3.75
CA GLY A 92 -1.76 -17.69 -4.19
C GLY A 92 -2.27 -18.61 -3.07
N GLN A 93 -1.70 -18.50 -1.86
CA GLN A 93 -2.05 -19.35 -0.72
C GLN A 93 -3.53 -19.34 -0.38
N THR A 94 -4.23 -18.23 -0.58
CA THR A 94 -5.69 -18.12 -0.34
C THR A 94 -6.51 -19.08 -1.21
N GLY A 95 -6.00 -19.49 -2.36
CA GLY A 95 -6.60 -20.52 -3.20
C GLY A 95 -6.27 -21.94 -2.75
N LEU A 96 -5.21 -22.15 -1.99
CA LEU A 96 -4.74 -23.44 -1.51
C LEU A 96 -5.29 -23.81 -0.13
N LEU A 97 -5.43 -22.83 0.77
CA LEU A 97 -5.93 -23.05 2.14
C LEU A 97 -7.30 -23.75 2.18
N PRO A 98 -8.29 -23.41 1.33
CA PRO A 98 -9.56 -24.14 1.30
C PRO A 98 -9.44 -25.59 0.83
N LYS A 99 -8.33 -25.94 0.15
CA LYS A 99 -8.04 -27.27 -0.41
C LYS A 99 -7.16 -28.15 0.47
N GLY A 100 -6.87 -27.71 1.68
CA GLY A 100 -6.14 -28.50 2.67
C GLY A 100 -4.70 -28.06 2.94
N ALA A 101 -4.19 -27.02 2.28
CA ALA A 101 -2.93 -26.43 2.66
C ALA A 101 -3.04 -25.79 4.06
N ARG A 102 -1.93 -25.77 4.82
CA ARG A 102 -1.90 -25.34 6.23
C ARG A 102 -0.65 -24.52 6.53
N PHE A 103 -0.75 -23.72 7.58
CA PHE A 103 0.43 -23.14 8.23
C PHE A 103 0.75 -23.94 9.50
N LEU A 104 1.96 -24.47 9.57
CA LEU A 104 2.46 -25.23 10.70
C LEU A 104 3.54 -24.44 11.44
N ASN A 105 3.53 -24.53 12.77
CA ASN A 105 4.66 -24.07 13.58
C ASN A 105 5.79 -25.11 13.61
N ALA A 106 6.90 -24.83 14.28
CA ALA A 106 8.04 -25.75 14.38
C ALA A 106 7.72 -27.09 15.05
N LYS A 107 6.60 -27.18 15.80
CA LYS A 107 6.10 -28.41 16.42
C LYS A 107 5.20 -29.22 15.48
N GLY A 108 4.95 -28.77 14.28
CA GLY A 108 4.02 -29.41 13.33
C GLY A 108 2.54 -29.16 13.63
N GLU A 109 2.22 -28.16 14.46
CA GLU A 109 0.84 -27.85 14.85
C GLU A 109 0.21 -26.87 13.85
N ASP A 110 -1.03 -27.14 13.43
CA ASP A 110 -1.89 -26.18 12.72
C ASP A 110 -2.35 -25.10 13.71
N PHE A 111 -1.45 -24.16 13.99
CA PHE A 111 -1.57 -23.21 15.08
C PHE A 111 -2.71 -22.21 14.90
N MET A 112 -3.16 -21.95 13.65
CA MET A 112 -4.23 -20.98 13.44
C MET A 112 -5.56 -21.38 14.06
N LYS A 113 -5.80 -22.66 14.32
CA LYS A 113 -6.98 -23.13 15.06
C LYS A 113 -6.99 -22.63 16.52
N LYS A 114 -5.83 -22.38 17.11
CA LYS A 114 -5.69 -21.77 18.44
C LYS A 114 -6.17 -20.32 18.47
N TYR A 115 -5.85 -19.55 17.42
CA TYR A 115 -6.19 -18.11 17.33
C TYR A 115 -7.55 -17.87 16.69
N SER A 116 -7.97 -18.73 15.79
CA SER A 116 -9.25 -18.66 15.08
C SER A 116 -9.91 -20.05 15.05
N PRO A 117 -10.57 -20.48 16.12
CA PRO A 117 -11.23 -21.79 16.19
C PRO A 117 -12.27 -21.99 15.08
N LYS A 118 -12.93 -20.91 14.68
CA LYS A 118 -14.00 -20.93 13.65
C LYS A 118 -13.44 -21.03 12.22
N PHE A 119 -12.38 -20.32 11.89
CA PHE A 119 -11.91 -20.20 10.52
C PHE A 119 -10.54 -20.85 10.29
N GLY A 120 -9.73 -21.04 11.34
CA GLY A 120 -8.34 -21.51 11.21
C GLY A 120 -7.56 -20.60 10.27
N ALA A 121 -6.74 -21.21 9.42
CA ALA A 121 -5.97 -20.50 8.40
C ALA A 121 -6.81 -19.88 7.26
N LYS A 122 -8.12 -20.18 7.19
CA LYS A 122 -9.06 -19.54 6.24
C LYS A 122 -9.51 -18.14 6.68
N ALA A 123 -9.04 -17.68 7.82
CA ALA A 123 -9.21 -16.31 8.29
C ALA A 123 -8.57 -15.29 7.34
N ASP A 124 -8.92 -14.02 7.50
CA ASP A 124 -8.25 -12.94 6.78
C ASP A 124 -6.72 -13.00 6.98
N PRO A 125 -5.92 -12.78 5.94
CA PRO A 125 -4.46 -12.88 6.01
C PRO A 125 -3.80 -12.01 7.09
N HIS A 126 -4.36 -10.87 7.46
CA HIS A 126 -3.83 -10.05 8.55
C HIS A 126 -3.86 -10.79 9.90
N TYR A 127 -4.84 -11.66 10.09
CA TYR A 127 -4.95 -12.46 11.31
C TYR A 127 -4.01 -13.65 11.28
N ASN A 128 -3.82 -14.27 10.12
CA ASN A 128 -2.82 -15.30 9.94
C ASN A 128 -1.41 -14.78 10.23
N THR A 129 -1.06 -13.62 9.68
CA THR A 129 0.25 -13.00 9.91
C THR A 129 0.45 -12.63 11.38
N ARG A 130 -0.59 -12.18 12.08
CA ARG A 130 -0.53 -11.93 13.52
C ARG A 130 -0.32 -13.22 14.31
N GLY A 131 -1.03 -14.30 13.99
CA GLY A 131 -0.83 -15.61 14.59
C GLY A 131 0.60 -16.13 14.39
N MET A 132 1.18 -15.94 13.21
CA MET A 132 2.59 -16.30 12.93
C MET A 132 3.55 -15.55 13.86
N VAL A 133 3.37 -14.25 14.05
CA VAL A 133 4.23 -13.46 14.96
C VAL A 133 4.09 -13.93 16.41
N HIS A 134 2.88 -14.26 16.86
CA HIS A 134 2.69 -14.82 18.21
C HIS A 134 3.42 -16.16 18.38
N GLU A 135 3.35 -17.07 17.42
CA GLU A 135 4.06 -18.35 17.49
C GLU A 135 5.59 -18.14 17.47
N VAL A 136 6.11 -17.28 16.60
CA VAL A 136 7.55 -17.00 16.54
C VAL A 136 8.05 -16.38 17.85
N ARG A 137 7.32 -15.41 18.43
CA ARG A 137 7.67 -14.82 19.73
C ARG A 137 7.59 -15.81 20.87
N ALA A 138 6.72 -16.82 20.78
CA ALA A 138 6.63 -17.92 21.75
C ALA A 138 7.71 -19.00 21.56
N GLY A 139 8.66 -18.82 20.64
CA GLY A 139 9.71 -19.81 20.35
C GLY A 139 9.25 -21.00 19.51
N ASN A 140 8.09 -20.90 18.86
CA ASN A 140 7.52 -21.96 18.02
C ASN A 140 7.79 -21.74 16.51
N GLY A 141 8.68 -20.80 16.13
CA GLY A 141 9.15 -20.62 14.75
C GLY A 141 10.21 -21.65 14.35
N PRO A 142 10.48 -21.84 13.03
CA PRO A 142 9.88 -21.14 11.90
C PRO A 142 8.46 -21.57 11.58
N ILE A 143 7.72 -20.73 10.84
CA ILE A 143 6.42 -21.10 10.31
C ILE A 143 6.59 -21.72 8.93
N ARG A 144 5.89 -22.81 8.67
CA ARG A 144 5.96 -23.55 7.42
C ARG A 144 4.62 -23.64 6.74
N PHE A 145 4.63 -23.58 5.41
CA PHE A 145 3.46 -23.83 4.58
C PHE A 145 3.51 -25.26 4.07
N ASP A 146 2.48 -26.03 4.40
CA ASP A 146 2.38 -27.45 4.13
C ASP A 146 1.18 -27.75 3.22
N CYS A 147 1.44 -28.43 2.09
CA CYS A 147 0.44 -28.89 1.14
C CYS A 147 0.18 -30.40 1.22
N SER A 148 0.77 -31.13 2.16
CA SER A 148 0.71 -32.60 2.24
C SER A 148 -0.71 -33.16 2.44
N GLN A 149 -1.63 -32.37 2.97
CA GLN A 149 -3.03 -32.74 3.18
C GLN A 149 -3.96 -32.37 2.01
N MET A 150 -3.42 -31.82 0.95
CA MET A 150 -4.20 -31.55 -0.27
C MET A 150 -4.44 -32.87 -1.02
N LYS A 151 -5.64 -32.99 -1.61
CA LYS A 151 -5.94 -34.13 -2.46
C LYS A 151 -5.08 -34.10 -3.74
N PRO A 152 -4.63 -35.25 -4.26
CA PRO A 152 -3.82 -35.29 -5.48
C PRO A 152 -4.47 -34.55 -6.66
N GLU A 153 -5.77 -34.72 -6.84
CA GLU A 153 -6.55 -34.05 -7.89
C GLU A 153 -6.56 -32.53 -7.75
N ASP A 154 -6.60 -32.02 -6.51
CA ASP A 154 -6.49 -30.58 -6.25
C ASP A 154 -5.10 -30.05 -6.54
N VAL A 155 -4.06 -30.79 -6.16
CA VAL A 155 -2.67 -30.43 -6.48
C VAL A 155 -2.47 -30.34 -7.99
N GLU A 156 -2.91 -31.35 -8.74
CA GLU A 156 -2.83 -31.37 -10.21
C GLU A 156 -3.53 -30.16 -10.85
N THR A 157 -4.73 -29.83 -10.35
CA THR A 157 -5.51 -28.70 -10.84
C THR A 157 -4.87 -27.35 -10.50
N MET A 158 -4.22 -27.25 -9.33
CA MET A 158 -3.64 -25.99 -8.86
C MET A 158 -2.23 -25.72 -9.38
N ARG A 159 -1.43 -26.74 -9.69
CA ARG A 159 -0.06 -26.58 -10.20
C ARG A 159 0.08 -25.54 -11.33
N PRO A 160 -0.72 -25.59 -12.41
CA PRO A 160 -0.61 -24.61 -13.48
C PRO A 160 -1.04 -23.20 -13.09
N ARG A 161 -1.81 -23.07 -12.01
CA ARG A 161 -2.41 -21.80 -11.55
C ARG A 161 -1.67 -21.22 -10.36
N ALA A 162 -0.82 -22.02 -9.70
CA ALA A 162 -0.07 -21.57 -8.53
C ALA A 162 0.97 -20.52 -8.94
N GLY A 163 1.14 -19.50 -8.10
CA GLY A 163 2.12 -18.46 -8.34
C GLY A 163 1.77 -17.50 -9.47
N TRP A 164 0.49 -17.18 -9.65
CA TRP A 164 0.03 -16.23 -10.66
C TRP A 164 0.63 -14.82 -10.51
N MET A 165 1.10 -14.48 -9.31
CA MET A 165 1.82 -13.23 -9.00
C MET A 165 3.24 -13.52 -8.50
N GLY A 166 4.01 -14.30 -9.24
CA GLY A 166 5.37 -14.65 -8.85
C GLY A 166 5.91 -15.81 -9.70
N LEU A 167 6.80 -16.61 -9.12
CA LEU A 167 7.33 -17.80 -9.78
C LEU A 167 6.24 -18.88 -9.84
N ASN A 168 5.97 -19.39 -11.03
CA ASN A 168 5.06 -20.52 -11.21
C ASN A 168 5.74 -21.85 -10.87
N ASP A 169 4.95 -22.90 -10.69
CA ASP A 169 5.43 -24.23 -10.32
C ASP A 169 6.54 -24.77 -11.25
N LYS A 170 6.44 -24.53 -12.55
CA LYS A 170 7.48 -24.93 -13.50
C LYS A 170 8.82 -24.27 -13.16
N LYS A 171 8.83 -22.95 -12.94
CA LYS A 171 10.03 -22.20 -12.63
C LYS A 171 10.60 -22.55 -11.26
N LEU A 172 9.75 -22.80 -10.27
CA LEU A 172 10.18 -23.27 -8.97
C LEU A 172 10.90 -24.61 -9.04
N ARG A 173 10.38 -25.56 -9.80
CA ARG A 173 11.05 -26.86 -10.01
C ARG A 173 12.38 -26.73 -10.75
N GLU A 174 12.49 -25.83 -11.71
CA GLU A 174 13.78 -25.50 -12.36
C GLU A 174 14.80 -24.99 -11.34
N LEU A 175 14.36 -24.38 -10.25
CA LEU A 175 15.18 -23.91 -9.13
C LEU A 175 15.34 -24.97 -8.01
N GLY A 176 14.84 -26.19 -8.20
CA GLY A 176 14.91 -27.26 -7.21
C GLY A 176 13.85 -27.17 -6.09
N ILE A 177 12.82 -26.35 -6.26
CA ILE A 177 11.76 -26.17 -5.26
C ILE A 177 10.49 -26.90 -5.72
N ASP A 178 10.10 -27.95 -4.99
CA ASP A 178 8.78 -28.57 -5.15
C ASP A 178 7.78 -27.94 -4.16
N PHE A 179 7.05 -26.94 -4.66
CA PHE A 179 6.10 -26.15 -3.84
C PHE A 179 5.04 -27.02 -3.14
N PHE A 180 4.61 -28.11 -3.75
CA PHE A 180 3.56 -28.98 -3.20
C PHE A 180 4.10 -30.21 -2.45
N GLY A 181 5.36 -30.55 -2.66
CA GLY A 181 5.99 -31.74 -2.12
C GLY A 181 6.88 -31.50 -0.92
N GLN A 182 7.15 -30.26 -0.56
CA GLN A 182 8.00 -29.90 0.58
C GLN A 182 7.37 -28.82 1.45
N GLU A 183 7.71 -28.81 2.73
CA GLU A 183 7.37 -27.72 3.64
C GLU A 183 8.28 -26.52 3.39
N LEU A 184 7.68 -25.37 3.13
CA LEU A 184 8.38 -24.13 2.82
C LEU A 184 8.24 -23.13 3.95
N GLU A 185 9.31 -22.48 4.34
CA GLU A 185 9.27 -21.43 5.37
C GLU A 185 8.54 -20.19 4.84
N TRP A 186 7.66 -19.65 5.69
CA TRP A 186 6.84 -18.49 5.39
C TRP A 186 6.91 -17.45 6.49
N MET A 187 6.88 -16.19 6.08
CA MET A 187 6.91 -15.05 6.99
C MET A 187 5.92 -13.95 6.56
N PRO A 188 5.49 -13.11 7.51
CA PRO A 188 4.78 -11.87 7.18
C PRO A 188 5.67 -10.88 6.44
N GLN A 189 5.11 -10.22 5.42
CA GLN A 189 5.78 -9.15 4.69
C GLN A 189 4.79 -8.00 4.42
N VAL A 190 5.20 -6.77 4.72
CA VAL A 190 4.42 -5.57 4.39
C VAL A 190 4.44 -5.32 2.88
N ARG A 191 3.29 -4.96 2.29
CA ARG A 191 3.16 -4.84 0.84
C ARG A 191 2.80 -3.44 0.37
N HIS A 192 1.62 -2.99 0.72
CA HIS A 192 1.06 -1.72 0.25
C HIS A 192 0.06 -1.15 1.25
N THR A 193 -0.20 0.14 1.14
CA THR A 193 -1.22 0.81 1.94
C THR A 193 -2.64 0.49 1.46
N TYR A 194 -3.60 0.55 2.37
CA TYR A 194 -5.02 0.67 2.07
C TYR A 194 -5.49 2.14 2.09
N GLY A 195 -4.59 3.08 2.39
CA GLY A 195 -4.85 4.51 2.28
C GLY A 195 -4.85 4.99 0.84
N GLY A 196 -5.46 6.13 0.59
CA GLY A 196 -5.55 6.74 -0.73
C GLY A 196 -5.95 8.21 -0.70
N ILE A 197 -6.10 8.78 -1.89
CA ILE A 197 -6.52 10.15 -2.12
C ILE A 197 -7.98 10.32 -1.71
N VAL A 198 -8.30 11.34 -0.93
CA VAL A 198 -9.69 11.70 -0.60
C VAL A 198 -10.40 12.17 -1.87
N ALA A 199 -11.48 11.50 -2.20
CA ALA A 199 -12.32 11.83 -3.34
C ALA A 199 -13.79 11.52 -3.05
N ASP A 200 -14.69 12.24 -3.68
CA ASP A 200 -16.13 12.05 -3.61
C ASP A 200 -16.58 10.79 -4.39
N LEU A 201 -17.86 10.45 -4.34
CA LEU A 201 -18.38 9.22 -4.96
C LEU A 201 -18.12 9.16 -6.47
N ASP A 202 -18.14 10.30 -7.14
CA ASP A 202 -17.82 10.45 -8.56
C ASP A 202 -16.31 10.51 -8.88
N GLY A 203 -15.45 10.40 -7.86
CA GLY A 203 -14.00 10.46 -8.00
C GLY A 203 -13.39 11.85 -7.98
N SER A 204 -14.19 12.92 -7.89
CA SER A 204 -13.68 14.31 -7.80
C SER A 204 -12.91 14.52 -6.48
N THR A 205 -11.83 15.29 -6.55
CA THR A 205 -11.04 15.72 -5.39
C THR A 205 -11.37 17.17 -5.03
N ALA A 206 -10.76 17.68 -3.96
CA ALA A 206 -10.87 19.09 -3.60
C ALA A 206 -10.33 20.05 -4.68
N ILE A 207 -9.51 19.56 -5.61
CA ILE A 207 -8.95 20.33 -6.72
C ILE A 207 -9.84 20.17 -7.93
N LYS A 208 -10.42 21.25 -8.44
CA LYS A 208 -11.32 21.22 -9.61
C LYS A 208 -10.62 20.63 -10.83
N GLY A 209 -11.24 19.65 -11.46
CA GLY A 209 -10.68 18.94 -12.62
C GLY A 209 -9.65 17.85 -12.28
N LEU A 210 -9.35 17.62 -10.99
CA LEU A 210 -8.53 16.50 -10.55
C LEU A 210 -9.41 15.40 -9.96
N TYR A 211 -9.25 14.20 -10.49
CA TYR A 211 -10.02 13.01 -10.12
C TYR A 211 -9.09 11.88 -9.66
N ALA A 212 -9.60 10.99 -8.82
CA ALA A 212 -8.92 9.78 -8.41
C ALA A 212 -9.83 8.56 -8.54
N ALA A 213 -9.31 7.44 -9.03
CA ALA A 213 -10.05 6.21 -9.21
C ALA A 213 -9.24 4.96 -8.82
N GLY A 214 -9.95 3.86 -8.61
CA GLY A 214 -9.36 2.58 -8.28
C GLY A 214 -8.58 2.63 -6.97
N LEU A 215 -7.46 1.94 -6.94
CA LEU A 215 -6.62 1.87 -5.75
C LEU A 215 -5.86 3.18 -5.43
N ALA A 216 -5.79 4.14 -6.33
CA ALA A 216 -5.25 5.46 -6.03
C ALA A 216 -6.13 6.22 -5.03
N ARG A 217 -7.44 6.06 -5.15
CA ARG A 217 -8.46 6.56 -4.21
C ARG A 217 -8.62 5.64 -3.00
N ASN A 218 -8.45 4.36 -3.21
CA ASN A 218 -8.46 3.23 -2.30
C ASN A 218 -9.51 3.32 -1.16
N PRO A 219 -10.79 3.14 -1.45
CA PRO A 219 -11.85 3.10 -0.43
C PRO A 219 -11.88 1.75 0.29
N ASP A 220 -10.70 1.14 0.53
CA ASP A 220 -10.57 -0.19 1.11
C ASP A 220 -10.89 -0.14 2.61
N PRO A 221 -11.65 -1.11 3.14
CA PRO A 221 -12.05 -1.14 4.55
C PRO A 221 -10.93 -1.56 5.51
N GLY A 222 -9.69 -1.73 5.05
CA GLY A 222 -8.55 -2.16 5.86
C GLY A 222 -8.52 -3.67 6.17
N VAL A 223 -9.34 -4.47 5.49
CA VAL A 223 -9.37 -5.93 5.52
C VAL A 223 -9.37 -6.49 4.11
N TYR A 224 -8.80 -7.67 3.94
CA TYR A 224 -8.80 -8.31 2.63
C TYR A 224 -10.19 -8.87 2.27
N MET A 225 -10.68 -8.45 1.12
CA MET A 225 -11.87 -9.04 0.49
C MET A 225 -11.53 -9.46 -0.94
N GLY A 226 -11.67 -10.75 -1.24
CA GLY A 226 -11.41 -11.29 -2.57
C GLY A 226 -12.30 -10.62 -3.64
N GLY A 227 -11.66 -10.13 -4.72
CA GLY A 227 -12.35 -9.42 -5.81
C GLY A 227 -12.62 -7.93 -5.55
N TRP A 228 -12.44 -7.44 -4.34
CA TRP A 228 -12.70 -6.04 -3.98
C TRP A 228 -11.93 -5.05 -4.85
N ALA A 229 -10.61 -5.25 -5.00
CA ALA A 229 -9.77 -4.38 -5.80
C ALA A 229 -10.25 -4.27 -7.27
N THR A 230 -10.68 -5.38 -7.86
CA THR A 230 -11.24 -5.38 -9.22
C THR A 230 -12.57 -4.63 -9.28
N CYS A 231 -13.44 -4.84 -8.29
CA CYS A 231 -14.73 -4.16 -8.19
C CYS A 231 -14.55 -2.65 -8.09
N ILE A 232 -13.76 -2.16 -7.13
CA ILE A 232 -13.54 -0.72 -6.95
C ILE A 232 -12.83 -0.08 -8.14
N THR A 233 -11.91 -0.79 -8.79
CA THR A 233 -11.22 -0.27 -9.97
C THR A 233 -12.19 -0.05 -11.13
N ALA A 234 -13.08 -1.02 -11.39
CA ALA A 234 -14.06 -0.91 -12.45
C ALA A 234 -15.12 0.17 -12.17
N THR A 235 -15.73 0.14 -10.97
CA THR A 235 -16.81 1.06 -10.61
C THR A 235 -16.34 2.50 -10.49
N THR A 236 -15.27 2.74 -9.72
CA THR A 236 -14.77 4.11 -9.52
C THR A 236 -14.10 4.67 -10.76
N GLY A 237 -13.48 3.82 -11.59
CA GLY A 237 -12.92 4.22 -12.87
C GLY A 237 -13.99 4.71 -13.84
N TYR A 238 -15.13 4.01 -13.90
CA TYR A 238 -16.28 4.42 -14.71
C TYR A 238 -16.84 5.76 -14.23
N SER A 239 -17.18 5.87 -12.93
CA SER A 239 -17.76 7.08 -12.36
C SER A 239 -16.84 8.30 -12.53
N ALA A 240 -15.54 8.15 -12.25
CA ALA A 240 -14.57 9.24 -12.38
C ALA A 240 -14.35 9.64 -13.84
N GLY A 241 -14.38 8.69 -14.77
CA GLY A 241 -14.30 8.97 -16.22
C GLY A 241 -15.51 9.77 -16.72
N GLU A 242 -16.71 9.41 -16.27
CA GLU A 242 -17.95 10.12 -16.62
C GLU A 242 -17.93 11.56 -16.04
N ALA A 243 -17.62 11.71 -14.75
CA ALA A 243 -17.55 13.02 -14.10
C ALA A 243 -16.48 13.93 -14.72
N ALA A 244 -15.31 13.38 -15.03
CA ALA A 244 -14.27 14.14 -15.74
C ALA A 244 -14.71 14.58 -17.13
N ALA A 245 -15.44 13.74 -17.88
CA ALA A 245 -15.97 14.09 -19.20
C ALA A 245 -17.02 15.21 -19.11
N GLN A 246 -17.93 15.14 -18.13
CA GLN A 246 -18.93 16.20 -17.89
C GLN A 246 -18.26 17.50 -17.48
N PHE A 247 -17.26 17.47 -16.61
CA PHE A 247 -16.47 18.63 -16.23
C PHE A 247 -15.83 19.31 -17.45
N VAL A 248 -15.19 18.54 -18.32
CA VAL A 248 -14.54 19.05 -19.52
C VAL A 248 -15.54 19.67 -20.50
N GLN A 249 -16.78 19.17 -20.59
CA GLN A 249 -17.83 19.75 -21.42
C GLN A 249 -18.35 21.10 -20.88
N GLY A 250 -18.41 21.23 -19.55
CA GLY A 250 -18.92 22.43 -18.87
C GLY A 250 -17.88 23.53 -18.59
N HIS A 251 -16.59 23.31 -18.89
CA HIS A 251 -15.52 24.24 -18.53
C HIS A 251 -14.55 24.44 -19.69
N ASP A 252 -14.23 25.70 -19.98
CA ASP A 252 -13.19 26.07 -20.95
C ASP A 252 -11.78 25.74 -20.43
N ALA A 253 -10.84 25.63 -21.37
CA ALA A 253 -9.43 25.46 -21.02
C ALA A 253 -8.91 26.75 -20.35
N VAL A 254 -8.10 26.54 -19.30
CA VAL A 254 -7.32 27.59 -18.65
C VAL A 254 -5.91 27.62 -19.22
N ALA A 255 -5.26 28.76 -19.15
CA ALA A 255 -3.88 28.87 -19.56
C ALA A 255 -2.98 27.94 -18.75
N PHE A 256 -2.18 27.14 -19.44
CA PHE A 256 -1.17 26.28 -18.84
C PHE A 256 0.10 27.12 -18.64
N ASP A 257 0.53 27.27 -17.42
CA ASP A 257 1.78 27.95 -17.08
C ASP A 257 2.98 27.03 -17.37
N GLU A 258 3.58 27.20 -18.55
CA GLU A 258 4.73 26.41 -18.97
C GLU A 258 5.98 26.71 -18.13
N ALA A 259 6.16 27.95 -17.66
CA ALA A 259 7.31 28.32 -16.83
C ALA A 259 7.22 27.68 -15.46
N TYR A 260 6.05 27.72 -14.84
CA TYR A 260 5.81 27.01 -13.57
C TYR A 260 5.98 25.50 -13.73
N ALA A 261 5.41 24.91 -14.77
CA ALA A 261 5.55 23.48 -15.04
C ALA A 261 7.02 23.07 -15.26
N ALA A 262 7.78 23.89 -15.99
CA ALA A 262 9.21 23.68 -16.19
C ALA A 262 9.99 23.76 -14.87
N SER A 263 9.71 24.73 -14.01
CA SER A 263 10.36 24.87 -12.70
C SER A 263 10.09 23.68 -11.78
N ARG A 264 8.86 23.15 -11.80
CA ARG A 264 8.49 21.92 -11.05
C ARG A 264 9.32 20.71 -11.52
N LEU A 265 9.45 20.55 -12.83
CA LEU A 265 10.21 19.47 -13.41
C LEU A 265 11.72 19.63 -13.18
N GLU A 266 12.25 20.85 -13.31
CA GLU A 266 13.66 21.17 -13.14
C GLU A 266 14.15 20.88 -11.71
N ALA A 267 13.35 21.21 -10.69
CA ALA A 267 13.64 20.87 -9.31
C ALA A 267 13.87 19.37 -9.11
N PHE A 268 13.25 18.55 -9.95
CA PHE A 268 13.41 17.09 -9.93
C PHE A 268 14.51 16.63 -10.88
N THR A 269 14.53 17.09 -12.13
CA THR A 269 15.54 16.68 -13.13
C THR A 269 16.95 17.18 -12.82
N GLY A 270 17.09 18.15 -11.93
CA GLY A 270 18.39 18.63 -11.42
C GLY A 270 19.24 17.55 -10.71
N TYR A 271 18.64 16.38 -10.40
CA TYR A 271 19.37 15.22 -9.91
C TYR A 271 20.00 14.36 -11.02
N LEU A 272 19.63 14.58 -12.29
CA LEU A 272 20.13 13.81 -13.41
C LEU A 272 21.61 14.10 -13.69
N GLY A 273 22.41 13.05 -13.85
CA GLY A 273 23.86 13.14 -14.02
C GLY A 273 24.63 13.42 -12.73
N ARG A 274 23.96 13.46 -11.59
CA ARG A 274 24.54 13.70 -10.28
C ARG A 274 25.06 12.39 -9.68
N ASP A 275 26.32 12.41 -9.23
CA ASP A 275 26.81 11.36 -8.35
C ASP A 275 26.21 11.55 -6.95
N GLY A 276 25.78 10.45 -6.35
CA GLY A 276 25.15 10.51 -5.04
C GLY A 276 24.65 9.16 -4.57
N ILE A 277 23.84 9.20 -3.51
CA ILE A 277 23.22 8.01 -2.94
C ILE A 277 22.22 7.43 -3.95
N ALA A 278 22.26 6.12 -4.16
CA ALA A 278 21.40 5.47 -5.11
C ALA A 278 19.93 5.42 -4.60
N PRO A 279 18.93 5.80 -5.41
CA PRO A 279 17.52 5.81 -4.98
C PRO A 279 17.01 4.46 -4.45
N LYS A 280 17.54 3.35 -4.97
CA LYS A 280 17.19 2.00 -4.52
C LYS A 280 17.50 1.75 -3.03
N ASP A 281 18.53 2.42 -2.50
CA ASP A 281 18.95 2.23 -1.11
C ASP A 281 17.92 2.89 -0.17
N VAL A 282 17.40 4.05 -0.52
CA VAL A 282 16.29 4.71 0.21
C VAL A 282 15.03 3.84 0.20
N ILE A 283 14.68 3.24 -0.94
CA ILE A 283 13.53 2.31 -1.03
C ILE A 283 13.76 1.11 -0.11
N SER A 284 14.99 0.59 -0.05
CA SER A 284 15.35 -0.52 0.84
C SER A 284 15.22 -0.12 2.32
N ASP A 285 15.72 1.07 2.70
CA ASP A 285 15.61 1.60 4.06
C ASP A 285 14.14 1.75 4.48
N MET A 286 13.29 2.30 3.62
CA MET A 286 11.86 2.45 3.92
C MET A 286 11.16 1.10 4.07
N ARG A 287 11.53 0.12 3.27
CA ARG A 287 11.04 -1.25 3.40
C ARG A 287 11.49 -1.88 4.71
N GLU A 288 12.73 -1.66 5.13
CA GLU A 288 13.25 -2.15 6.40
C GLU A 288 12.50 -1.54 7.59
N VAL A 289 12.31 -0.22 7.60
CA VAL A 289 11.49 0.48 8.60
C VAL A 289 10.11 -0.17 8.71
N MET A 290 9.43 -0.34 7.58
CA MET A 290 8.05 -0.87 7.57
C MET A 290 7.97 -2.37 7.82
N SER A 291 9.09 -3.11 7.74
CA SER A 291 9.13 -4.55 8.02
C SER A 291 9.40 -4.86 9.48
N ALA A 292 9.78 -3.89 10.31
CA ALA A 292 9.98 -4.09 11.74
C ALA A 292 8.69 -4.62 12.40
N PRO A 293 8.72 -5.72 13.18
CA PRO A 293 7.51 -6.35 13.71
C PRO A 293 6.61 -5.44 14.55
N ASP A 294 7.21 -4.50 15.30
CA ASP A 294 6.53 -3.51 16.13
C ASP A 294 6.05 -2.26 15.35
N ILE A 295 6.22 -2.27 14.04
CA ILE A 295 5.66 -1.32 13.07
C ILE A 295 4.69 -2.05 12.12
N ALA A 296 5.15 -3.14 11.50
CA ALA A 296 4.39 -3.83 10.46
C ALA A 296 3.06 -4.42 10.95
N LEU A 297 3.09 -5.12 12.06
CA LEU A 297 2.01 -6.00 12.53
C LEU A 297 1.56 -5.74 13.96
N MET A 298 2.49 -5.81 14.91
CA MET A 298 2.25 -5.68 16.34
C MET A 298 2.66 -4.27 16.75
N LYS A 299 1.97 -3.26 16.19
CA LYS A 299 2.35 -1.85 16.30
C LYS A 299 2.43 -1.39 17.76
N THR A 300 3.46 -0.64 18.08
CA THR A 300 3.59 0.06 19.36
C THR A 300 3.91 1.53 19.12
N GLY A 301 3.49 2.41 20.05
CA GLY A 301 3.84 3.84 19.96
C GLY A 301 5.34 4.05 19.84
N LYS A 302 6.14 3.30 20.61
CA LYS A 302 7.61 3.35 20.56
C LYS A 302 8.15 2.95 19.19
N GLY A 303 7.65 1.85 18.60
CA GLY A 303 8.07 1.39 17.28
C GLY A 303 7.72 2.40 16.20
N LEU A 304 6.48 2.91 16.21
CA LEU A 304 6.02 3.90 15.24
C LEU A 304 6.80 5.22 15.33
N SER A 305 7.11 5.71 16.54
CA SER A 305 7.94 6.92 16.73
C SER A 305 9.35 6.69 16.20
N ARG A 306 9.99 5.57 16.55
CA ARG A 306 11.32 5.22 16.00
C ARG A 306 11.31 5.19 14.46
N GLY A 307 10.25 4.68 13.85
CA GLY A 307 10.09 4.70 12.39
C GLY A 307 10.00 6.11 11.83
N LEU A 308 9.27 7.02 12.50
CA LEU A 308 9.21 8.43 12.11
C LEU A 308 10.56 9.14 12.25
N ASP A 309 11.28 8.92 13.36
CA ASP A 309 12.62 9.48 13.56
C ASP A 309 13.55 9.09 12.39
N ARG A 310 13.49 7.82 11.95
CA ARG A 310 14.27 7.36 10.79
C ARG A 310 13.84 8.01 9.47
N VAL A 311 12.55 8.22 9.26
CA VAL A 311 12.04 8.93 8.07
C VAL A 311 12.53 10.38 8.05
N GLU A 312 12.52 11.07 9.19
CA GLU A 312 13.01 12.44 9.32
C GLU A 312 14.52 12.53 9.04
N GLU A 313 15.30 11.60 9.60
CA GLU A 313 16.75 11.49 9.32
C GLU A 313 17.00 11.31 7.81
N ILE A 314 16.32 10.38 7.16
CA ILE A 314 16.46 10.15 5.72
C ILE A 314 16.07 11.39 4.91
N ARG A 315 15.01 12.08 5.32
CA ARG A 315 14.59 13.32 4.65
C ARG A 315 15.63 14.43 4.77
N ALA A 316 16.21 14.61 5.95
CA ALA A 316 17.16 15.67 6.22
C ALA A 316 18.56 15.37 5.65
N GLU A 317 19.03 14.13 5.79
CA GLU A 317 20.43 13.78 5.58
C GLU A 317 20.70 12.94 4.33
N VAL A 318 19.69 12.22 3.81
CA VAL A 318 19.87 11.30 2.67
C VAL A 318 19.29 11.88 1.37
N LEU A 319 18.03 12.36 1.40
CA LEU A 319 17.36 12.85 0.19
C LEU A 319 18.11 13.98 -0.53
N PRO A 320 18.73 14.96 0.16
CA PRO A 320 19.52 16.01 -0.52
C PRO A 320 20.75 15.49 -1.27
N HIS A 321 21.24 14.31 -0.89
CA HIS A 321 22.43 13.67 -1.46
C HIS A 321 22.12 12.56 -2.47
N LEU A 322 20.86 12.43 -2.89
CA LEU A 322 20.50 11.51 -3.95
C LEU A 322 21.15 11.90 -5.28
N GLY A 323 21.43 10.90 -6.11
CA GLY A 323 21.89 11.06 -7.49
C GLY A 323 21.10 10.16 -8.45
N ALA A 324 21.09 10.53 -9.72
CA ALA A 324 20.51 9.72 -10.77
C ALA A 324 21.43 9.79 -12.00
N ARG A 325 22.11 8.72 -12.33
CA ARG A 325 23.10 8.65 -13.43
C ARG A 325 22.45 8.74 -14.81
N ASP A 326 21.19 8.32 -14.87
CA ASP A 326 20.43 8.28 -16.12
C ASP A 326 18.91 8.52 -15.86
N PRO A 327 18.09 8.69 -16.89
CA PRO A 327 16.65 8.92 -16.75
C PRO A 327 15.88 7.76 -16.07
N HIS A 328 16.40 6.54 -16.13
CA HIS A 328 15.79 5.41 -15.40
C HIS A 328 16.02 5.53 -13.90
N GLU A 329 17.23 5.90 -13.47
CA GLU A 329 17.51 6.18 -12.07
C GLU A 329 16.76 7.42 -11.57
N LEU A 330 16.52 8.42 -12.44
CA LEU A 330 15.67 9.54 -12.11
C LEU A 330 14.23 9.10 -11.82
N ALA A 331 13.70 8.15 -12.58
CA ALA A 331 12.39 7.54 -12.25
C ALA A 331 12.43 6.81 -10.89
N LYS A 332 13.54 6.11 -10.58
CA LYS A 332 13.73 5.47 -9.27
C LYS A 332 13.87 6.49 -8.14
N LEU A 333 14.41 7.67 -8.41
CA LEU A 333 14.48 8.75 -7.44
C LEU A 333 13.09 9.26 -7.08
N PHE A 334 12.20 9.40 -8.09
CA PHE A 334 10.80 9.75 -7.82
C PHE A 334 10.07 8.65 -7.02
N GLU A 335 10.32 7.38 -7.32
CA GLU A 335 9.82 6.27 -6.51
C GLU A 335 10.34 6.35 -5.06
N ALA A 336 11.63 6.64 -4.85
CA ALA A 336 12.25 6.73 -3.53
C ALA A 336 11.65 7.86 -2.69
N THR A 337 11.58 9.07 -3.21
CA THR A 337 10.99 10.22 -2.52
C THR A 337 9.51 9.99 -2.22
N SER A 338 8.77 9.36 -3.14
CA SER A 338 7.38 8.97 -2.95
C SER A 338 7.21 7.90 -1.86
N THR A 339 8.14 6.96 -1.75
CA THR A 339 8.11 5.92 -0.71
C THR A 339 8.40 6.50 0.68
N VAL A 340 9.28 7.51 0.79
CA VAL A 340 9.52 8.25 2.03
C VAL A 340 8.24 8.97 2.48
N LEU A 341 7.57 9.69 1.57
CA LEU A 341 6.29 10.33 1.88
C LEU A 341 5.22 9.31 2.30
N LEU A 342 5.11 8.19 1.58
CA LEU A 342 4.17 7.12 1.93
C LEU A 342 4.41 6.63 3.35
N THR A 343 5.66 6.31 3.68
CA THR A 343 6.03 5.78 5.00
C THR A 343 5.65 6.76 6.10
N GLU A 344 5.94 8.03 5.90
CA GLU A 344 5.59 9.09 6.83
C GLU A 344 4.06 9.22 7.02
N LEU A 345 3.27 9.20 5.93
CA LEU A 345 1.81 9.22 5.99
C LEU A 345 1.26 8.03 6.79
N CYS A 346 1.80 6.83 6.55
CA CYS A 346 1.40 5.62 7.24
C CYS A 346 1.71 5.67 8.74
N LEU A 347 2.94 6.04 9.10
CA LEU A 347 3.38 6.06 10.49
C LEU A 347 2.65 7.14 11.31
N ASN A 348 2.44 8.34 10.76
CA ASN A 348 1.68 9.40 11.43
C ASN A 348 0.22 8.99 11.70
N ALA A 349 -0.46 8.43 10.70
CA ALA A 349 -1.82 7.95 10.88
C ALA A 349 -1.91 6.82 11.93
N ALA A 350 -0.96 5.85 11.85
CA ALA A 350 -0.91 4.74 12.79
C ALA A 350 -0.58 5.17 14.23
N LEU A 351 0.28 6.17 14.41
CA LEU A 351 0.61 6.72 15.73
C LEU A 351 -0.59 7.46 16.33
N MET A 352 -1.34 8.20 15.50
CA MET A 352 -2.53 8.91 15.92
C MET A 352 -3.64 7.98 16.40
N ARG A 353 -3.89 6.84 15.69
CA ARG A 353 -4.97 5.90 16.05
C ARG A 353 -4.59 5.06 17.27
N LYS A 354 -5.25 5.33 18.39
CA LYS A 354 -5.02 4.66 19.70
C LYS A 354 -6.08 3.60 19.97
N GLU A 355 -6.25 2.67 19.06
CA GLU A 355 -7.15 1.52 19.16
C GLU A 355 -6.64 0.40 18.22
N SER A 356 -7.29 -0.75 18.22
CA SER A 356 -7.07 -1.84 17.26
C SER A 356 -8.32 -2.10 16.45
N ARG A 357 -8.20 -2.05 15.10
CA ARG A 357 -9.30 -2.24 14.15
C ARG A 357 -8.80 -2.83 12.84
N ALA A 358 -9.48 -3.85 12.32
CA ALA A 358 -9.15 -4.49 11.03
C ALA A 358 -7.65 -4.88 10.93
N GLY A 359 -6.94 -4.47 9.89
CA GLY A 359 -5.50 -4.67 9.73
C GLY A 359 -4.62 -3.78 10.63
N HIS A 360 -5.19 -2.75 11.26
CA HIS A 360 -4.48 -1.90 12.21
C HIS A 360 -4.55 -2.50 13.61
N TYR A 361 -3.44 -3.07 14.09
CA TYR A 361 -3.35 -3.61 15.44
C TYR A 361 -2.26 -2.88 16.24
N ARG A 362 -2.65 -2.35 17.40
CA ARG A 362 -1.79 -1.68 18.38
C ARG A 362 -1.65 -2.57 19.61
N GLU A 363 -0.46 -3.08 19.89
CA GLU A 363 -0.21 -3.86 21.12
C GLU A 363 -0.45 -3.04 22.39
N ASP A 364 -0.14 -1.75 22.34
CA ASP A 364 -0.35 -0.81 23.44
C ASP A 364 -1.81 -0.30 23.54
N TYR A 365 -2.66 -0.53 22.53
CA TYR A 365 -4.10 -0.25 22.49
C TYR A 365 -4.85 -1.40 21.81
N PRO A 366 -4.91 -2.59 22.42
CA PRO A 366 -5.39 -3.80 21.72
C PRO A 366 -6.91 -3.82 21.48
N GLU A 367 -7.65 -3.00 22.22
CA GLU A 367 -9.10 -2.96 22.15
C GLU A 367 -9.60 -2.06 21.01
N ARG A 368 -10.79 -2.41 20.49
CA ARG A 368 -11.53 -1.55 19.58
C ARG A 368 -12.29 -0.49 20.36
N ASP A 369 -12.21 0.73 19.91
CA ASP A 369 -12.90 1.87 20.51
C ASP A 369 -13.78 2.60 19.47
N ASN A 370 -15.04 2.19 19.37
CA ASN A 370 -15.99 2.82 18.44
C ASN A 370 -16.43 4.22 18.88
N GLU A 371 -16.41 4.51 20.16
CA GLU A 371 -16.83 5.79 20.70
C GLU A 371 -15.90 6.92 20.24
N HIS A 372 -14.58 6.68 20.34
CA HIS A 372 -13.58 7.70 20.01
C HIS A 372 -13.00 7.54 18.61
N TRP A 373 -12.97 6.30 18.04
CA TRP A 373 -12.22 5.99 16.84
C TRP A 373 -13.03 5.46 15.65
N LEU A 374 -14.37 5.48 15.69
CA LEU A 374 -15.16 5.23 14.47
C LEU A 374 -15.10 6.46 13.55
N LYS A 375 -13.89 6.77 13.11
CA LYS A 375 -13.50 7.95 12.34
C LYS A 375 -12.46 7.57 11.32
N TRP A 376 -12.42 8.29 10.22
CA TRP A 376 -11.29 8.30 9.30
C TRP A 376 -10.19 9.19 9.84
N ILE A 377 -8.94 8.86 9.56
CA ILE A 377 -7.81 9.76 9.76
C ILE A 377 -7.45 10.36 8.41
N GLU A 378 -7.44 11.66 8.33
CA GLU A 378 -7.05 12.42 7.15
C GLU A 378 -5.80 13.25 7.41
N GLN A 379 -5.02 13.42 6.36
CA GLN A 379 -3.80 14.22 6.35
C GLN A 379 -3.79 15.11 5.12
N LYS A 380 -3.37 16.36 5.26
CA LYS A 380 -3.19 17.31 4.16
C LYS A 380 -2.04 18.27 4.45
N GLN A 381 -1.58 18.95 3.41
CA GLN A 381 -0.68 20.09 3.59
C GLN A 381 -1.50 21.37 3.77
N VAL A 382 -1.12 22.16 4.79
CA VAL A 382 -1.64 23.51 5.02
C VAL A 382 -0.44 24.40 5.33
N ASP A 383 -0.22 25.43 4.53
CA ASP A 383 0.91 26.34 4.68
C ASP A 383 2.28 25.65 4.78
N GLY A 384 2.48 24.61 3.98
CA GLY A 384 3.71 23.80 3.95
C GLY A 384 3.89 22.86 5.15
N LYS A 385 2.91 22.81 6.07
CA LYS A 385 2.92 21.91 7.23
C LYS A 385 1.90 20.79 7.03
N ARG A 386 2.22 19.61 7.56
CA ARG A 386 1.26 18.51 7.62
C ARG A 386 0.27 18.73 8.75
N GLU A 387 -1.00 18.68 8.43
CA GLU A 387 -2.08 18.55 9.39
C GLU A 387 -2.62 17.13 9.36
N VAL A 388 -2.85 16.56 10.55
CA VAL A 388 -3.49 15.25 10.74
C VAL A 388 -4.73 15.46 11.60
N HIS A 389 -5.89 15.02 11.11
CA HIS A 389 -7.15 15.18 11.83
C HIS A 389 -8.08 13.97 11.64
N THR A 390 -9.16 13.93 12.38
CA THR A 390 -10.16 12.85 12.27
C THR A 390 -11.45 13.37 11.67
N VAL A 391 -12.08 12.55 10.82
CA VAL A 391 -13.38 12.81 10.21
C VAL A 391 -14.34 11.69 10.62
N PRO A 392 -15.51 11.98 11.19
CA PRO A 392 -16.50 10.96 11.56
C PRO A 392 -16.93 10.13 10.36
N VAL A 393 -17.05 8.80 10.52
CA VAL A 393 -17.67 7.96 9.49
C VAL A 393 -19.18 8.24 9.49
N PRO A 394 -19.78 8.64 8.34
CA PRO A 394 -21.17 9.01 8.25
C PRO A 394 -22.08 7.76 8.22
N LEU A 395 -22.14 7.02 9.32
CA LEU A 395 -22.88 5.75 9.40
C LEU A 395 -24.36 5.88 9.03
N ASN A 396 -24.95 7.05 9.26
CA ASN A 396 -26.37 7.26 8.95
C ASN A 396 -26.67 7.25 7.46
N ASP A 397 -25.67 7.57 6.63
CA ASP A 397 -25.79 7.61 5.18
C ASP A 397 -25.62 6.21 4.53
N TYR A 398 -25.14 5.22 5.30
CA TYR A 398 -24.98 3.86 4.78
C TYR A 398 -26.32 3.10 4.84
N PRO A 399 -26.70 2.41 3.74
CA PRO A 399 -27.95 1.66 3.65
C PRO A 399 -27.95 0.42 4.56
N ILE A 400 -26.78 -0.13 4.86
CA ILE A 400 -26.62 -1.31 5.74
C ILE A 400 -25.88 -0.91 6.99
N LYS A 401 -26.51 -1.13 8.14
CA LYS A 401 -25.89 -0.86 9.45
C LYS A 401 -25.00 -2.04 9.86
N PRO A 402 -23.81 -1.80 10.42
CA PRO A 402 -22.96 -2.87 10.94
C PRO A 402 -23.65 -3.52 12.16
N TYR A 403 -23.72 -4.84 12.18
CA TYR A 403 -24.35 -5.60 13.27
C TYR A 403 -23.38 -6.54 14.00
N ARG A 404 -22.22 -6.83 13.43
CA ARG A 404 -21.24 -7.76 13.98
C ARG A 404 -19.82 -7.33 13.63
N TYR A 405 -18.92 -7.53 14.59
CA TYR A 405 -17.51 -7.28 14.38
C TYR A 405 -16.75 -8.56 14.05
N TYR A 406 -15.94 -8.53 12.99
CA TYR A 406 -15.23 -9.70 12.51
C TYR A 406 -14.22 -10.27 13.52
N MET A 407 -13.57 -9.39 14.30
CA MET A 407 -12.59 -9.79 15.33
C MET A 407 -13.19 -10.61 16.46
N ASP A 408 -14.50 -10.56 16.68
CA ASP A 408 -15.18 -11.40 17.68
C ASP A 408 -15.04 -12.92 17.40
N ASN A 409 -14.50 -13.28 16.24
CA ASN A 409 -14.20 -14.68 15.89
C ASN A 409 -12.77 -15.12 16.24
N PHE A 410 -11.96 -14.26 16.87
CA PHE A 410 -10.55 -14.55 17.18
C PHE A 410 -10.29 -14.55 18.69
N SER A 411 -9.38 -15.44 19.10
CA SER A 411 -8.87 -15.54 20.48
C SER A 411 -7.39 -15.17 20.49
N TRP A 412 -7.09 -13.90 20.78
CA TRP A 412 -5.71 -13.44 20.85
C TRP A 412 -5.16 -13.53 22.28
N PRO A 413 -3.87 -13.83 22.46
CA PRO A 413 -3.22 -13.64 23.73
C PRO A 413 -3.38 -12.19 24.19
N THR A 414 -3.79 -12.00 25.44
CA THR A 414 -3.81 -10.66 26.03
C THR A 414 -2.37 -10.15 26.12
N PRO A 415 -2.04 -8.98 25.56
CA PRO A 415 -0.70 -8.42 25.75
C PRO A 415 -0.43 -8.25 27.26
N PRO A 416 0.84 -8.36 27.71
CA PRO A 416 1.18 -7.96 29.05
C PRO A 416 0.81 -6.48 29.22
N LYS A 417 0.12 -6.17 30.33
CA LYS A 417 -0.17 -4.77 30.65
C LYS A 417 1.15 -4.01 30.67
N ALA A 418 1.21 -2.93 29.93
CA ALA A 418 2.36 -2.03 29.98
C ALA A 418 2.57 -1.62 31.44
N VAL A 419 3.78 -1.89 31.98
CA VAL A 419 4.20 -1.44 33.31
C VAL A 419 4.54 0.04 33.24
#